data_54aafb6a3d5f849002a94256208e9877
#
_entry.id   54aafb6a3d5f849002a94256208e9877
#
_cell.length_a   1.000
_cell.length_b   1.000
_cell.length_c   1.000
_cell.angle_alpha   90.00
_cell.angle_beta   90.00
_cell.angle_gamma   90.00
#
_symmetry.space_group_name_H-M   'P 1'
#
loop_
_entity.id
_entity.type
_entity.pdbx_description
1 polymer ?
#
loop_
_entity_poly.entity_id
_entity_poly.type
_entity_poly.pdbx_seq_one_letter_code
_entity_poly.pdbx_strand_id
1 'polypeptide(L)'
;MHLSLAAFPWFAIPSGGDQWLLVLAIIGGTFIHEDVATVTTGMLVADGVTGVGVALPSLYIGIVAGDLCLYGIGRLVALNFLSEGLTGGRRFLALKMWLDERLVAGVLMVRFLPGLRMPAYTTYGFFAMPFRRFVVSVIFAASIWTTGLFYLSYEFGALTADWLGVLRWPVIIIAAIIPLLAIERIVRGRVPVDVEDK
;
A
#
# COMPACT_ATOMS: atom_id res chain seq x y z
N MET A 1 -22.47 23.68 -24.20
CA MET A 1 -22.17 24.08 -22.82
C MET A 1 -21.00 23.22 -22.35
N HIS A 2 -19.75 23.67 -22.65
CA HIS A 2 -18.55 22.97 -22.24
C HIS A 2 -18.32 23.29 -20.76
N LEU A 3 -18.60 22.32 -19.89
CA LEU A 3 -18.14 22.35 -18.49
C LEU A 3 -16.62 22.27 -18.54
N SER A 4 -15.96 23.42 -18.40
CA SER A 4 -14.51 23.49 -18.25
C SER A 4 -14.14 22.85 -16.90
N LEU A 5 -13.38 21.76 -16.93
CA LEU A 5 -12.80 21.12 -15.73
C LEU A 5 -11.93 22.09 -14.92
N ALA A 6 -11.53 23.22 -15.52
CA ALA A 6 -10.82 24.32 -14.86
C ALA A 6 -11.66 25.08 -13.81
N ALA A 7 -12.98 24.82 -13.70
CA ALA A 7 -13.84 25.41 -12.67
C ALA A 7 -13.69 24.76 -11.30
N PHE A 8 -12.99 23.63 -11.21
CA PHE A 8 -12.72 22.95 -9.95
C PHE A 8 -11.23 23.14 -9.59
N PRO A 9 -10.90 23.94 -8.57
CA PRO A 9 -9.50 24.20 -8.18
C PRO A 9 -8.75 22.93 -7.76
N TRP A 10 -9.45 21.85 -7.41
CA TRP A 10 -8.88 20.54 -7.07
C TRP A 10 -8.20 19.83 -8.26
N PHE A 11 -8.54 20.20 -9.49
CA PHE A 11 -7.93 19.66 -10.71
C PHE A 11 -6.93 20.62 -11.36
N ALA A 12 -6.60 21.73 -10.67
CA ALA A 12 -5.56 22.62 -11.16
C ALA A 12 -4.23 21.86 -11.19
N ILE A 13 -3.75 21.61 -12.40
CA ILE A 13 -2.44 21.02 -12.65
C ILE A 13 -1.45 22.17 -12.59
N PRO A 14 -0.54 22.23 -11.58
CA PRO A 14 0.53 23.22 -11.58
C PRO A 14 1.37 23.02 -12.85
N SER A 15 1.46 24.02 -13.70
CA SER A 15 2.25 23.99 -14.93
C SER A 15 3.71 24.32 -14.59
N GLY A 16 4.51 23.28 -14.27
CA GLY A 16 5.94 23.44 -14.02
C GLY A 16 6.70 22.13 -14.25
N GLY A 17 7.94 22.20 -14.72
CA GLY A 17 8.79 21.04 -15.02
C GLY A 17 9.01 20.08 -13.85
N ASP A 18 8.76 20.52 -12.62
CA ASP A 18 8.96 19.73 -11.39
C ASP A 18 7.82 18.77 -11.08
N GLN A 19 6.69 18.87 -11.80
CA GLN A 19 5.51 18.03 -11.55
C GLN A 19 5.78 16.55 -11.81
N TRP A 20 6.56 16.21 -12.83
CA TRP A 20 6.93 14.82 -13.12
C TRP A 20 7.84 14.24 -12.04
N LEU A 21 8.72 15.05 -11.47
CA LEU A 21 9.56 14.64 -10.35
C LEU A 21 8.71 14.35 -9.11
N LEU A 22 7.67 15.17 -8.85
CA LEU A 22 6.73 14.93 -7.77
C LEU A 22 5.94 13.64 -7.97
N VAL A 23 5.41 13.40 -9.18
CA VAL A 23 4.72 12.15 -9.53
C VAL A 23 5.62 10.94 -9.30
N LEU A 24 6.87 11.00 -9.79
CA LEU A 24 7.84 9.92 -9.59
C LEU A 24 8.21 9.74 -8.11
N ALA A 25 8.32 10.82 -7.35
CA ALA A 25 8.58 10.77 -5.91
C ALA A 25 7.39 10.13 -5.15
N ILE A 26 6.14 10.47 -5.50
CA ILE A 26 4.95 9.85 -4.93
C ILE A 26 4.94 8.35 -5.25
N ILE A 27 5.11 7.97 -6.52
CA ILE A 27 5.14 6.57 -6.94
C ILE A 27 6.28 5.83 -6.23
N GLY A 28 7.49 6.38 -6.22
CA GLY A 28 8.64 5.78 -5.54
C GLY A 28 8.43 5.62 -4.03
N GLY A 29 7.83 6.61 -3.40
CA GLY A 29 7.48 6.60 -1.98
C GLY A 29 6.52 5.46 -1.61
N THR A 30 5.57 5.11 -2.48
CA THR A 30 4.63 3.99 -2.24
C THR A 30 5.33 2.62 -2.21
N PHE A 31 6.44 2.45 -2.91
CA PHE A 31 7.23 1.22 -2.87
C PHE A 31 7.97 1.04 -1.54
N ILE A 32 8.34 2.15 -0.90
CA ILE A 32 9.03 2.13 0.41
C ILE A 32 7.99 1.92 1.52
N HIS A 33 6.99 2.80 1.59
CA HIS A 33 5.92 2.74 2.58
C HIS A 33 4.66 3.45 2.08
N GLU A 34 3.65 2.69 1.64
CA GLU A 34 2.46 3.23 0.99
C GLU A 34 1.63 4.16 1.88
N ASP A 35 1.48 3.82 3.17
CA ASP A 35 0.68 4.62 4.10
C ASP A 35 1.35 5.98 4.36
N VAL A 36 2.67 5.98 4.56
CA VAL A 36 3.43 7.23 4.72
C VAL A 36 3.37 8.08 3.46
N ALA A 37 3.53 7.47 2.28
CA ALA A 37 3.41 8.16 1.00
C ALA A 37 2.02 8.76 0.82
N THR A 38 0.96 8.01 1.19
CA THR A 38 -0.43 8.47 1.07
C THR A 38 -0.71 9.64 2.00
N VAL A 39 -0.30 9.55 3.27
CA VAL A 39 -0.46 10.62 4.27
C VAL A 39 0.31 11.88 3.84
N THR A 40 1.58 11.72 3.46
CA THR A 40 2.43 12.83 3.00
C THR A 40 1.82 13.51 1.77
N THR A 41 1.34 12.73 0.81
CA THR A 41 0.73 13.24 -0.42
C THR A 41 -0.58 13.99 -0.13
N GLY A 42 -1.43 13.48 0.78
CA GLY A 42 -2.65 14.17 1.22
C GLY A 42 -2.35 15.56 1.81
N MET A 43 -1.29 15.65 2.60
CA MET A 43 -0.86 16.93 3.17
C MET A 43 -0.25 17.88 2.12
N LEU A 44 0.54 17.37 1.16
CA LEU A 44 1.06 18.18 0.06
C LEU A 44 -0.08 18.80 -0.77
N VAL A 45 -1.18 18.06 -0.90
CA VAL A 45 -2.38 18.59 -1.55
C VAL A 45 -3.06 19.66 -0.68
N ALA A 46 -3.14 19.46 0.64
CA ALA A 46 -3.66 20.47 1.57
C ALA A 46 -2.81 21.77 1.55
N ASP A 47 -1.51 21.65 1.36
CA ASP A 47 -0.58 22.78 1.21
C ASP A 47 -0.62 23.44 -0.18
N GLY A 48 -1.42 22.93 -1.11
CA GLY A 48 -1.52 23.47 -2.47
C GLY A 48 -0.30 23.18 -3.36
N VAL A 49 0.59 22.26 -2.95
CA VAL A 49 1.79 21.88 -3.73
C VAL A 49 1.39 21.12 -4.99
N THR A 50 0.32 20.33 -4.92
CA THR A 50 -0.21 19.58 -6.06
C THR A 50 -1.72 19.45 -5.98
N GLY A 51 -2.37 19.11 -7.10
CA GLY A 51 -3.82 18.87 -7.14
C GLY A 51 -4.18 17.40 -6.87
N VAL A 52 -5.39 17.18 -6.33
CA VAL A 52 -5.95 15.83 -6.09
C VAL A 52 -5.92 14.99 -7.37
N GLY A 53 -6.19 15.61 -8.54
CA GLY A 53 -6.23 14.92 -9.84
C GLY A 53 -4.88 14.37 -10.32
N VAL A 54 -3.77 14.81 -9.73
CA VAL A 54 -2.41 14.26 -9.97
C VAL A 54 -2.01 13.32 -8.84
N ALA A 55 -2.26 13.75 -7.61
CA ALA A 55 -1.85 13.05 -6.40
C ALA A 55 -2.48 11.65 -6.28
N LEU A 56 -3.82 11.55 -6.34
CA LEU A 56 -4.52 10.27 -6.20
C LEU A 56 -4.18 9.24 -7.29
N PRO A 57 -4.19 9.58 -8.60
CA PRO A 57 -3.77 8.64 -9.63
C PRO A 57 -2.33 8.17 -9.45
N SER A 58 -1.41 9.05 -9.05
CA SER A 58 0.00 8.69 -8.79
C SER A 58 0.13 7.67 -7.65
N LEU A 59 -0.63 7.88 -6.55
CA LEU A 59 -0.70 6.92 -5.45
C LEU A 59 -1.25 5.58 -5.90
N TYR A 60 -2.37 5.56 -6.64
CA TYR A 60 -2.96 4.30 -7.12
C TYR A 60 -2.02 3.53 -8.04
N ILE A 61 -1.38 4.21 -8.98
CA ILE A 61 -0.42 3.59 -9.89
C ILE A 61 0.72 2.97 -9.08
N GLY A 62 1.32 3.71 -8.16
CA GLY A 62 2.44 3.24 -7.36
C GLY A 62 2.06 2.07 -6.45
N ILE A 63 0.93 2.16 -5.75
CA ILE A 63 0.44 1.12 -4.84
C ILE A 63 0.10 -0.16 -5.60
N VAL A 64 -0.70 -0.07 -6.67
CA VAL A 64 -1.08 -1.25 -7.47
C VAL A 64 0.14 -1.88 -8.12
N ALA A 65 1.06 -1.07 -8.67
CA ALA A 65 2.30 -1.59 -9.25
C ALA A 65 3.14 -2.31 -8.19
N GLY A 66 3.29 -1.76 -6.99
CA GLY A 66 3.99 -2.41 -5.87
C GLY A 66 3.37 -3.74 -5.48
N ASP A 67 2.04 -3.82 -5.39
CA ASP A 67 1.30 -5.03 -5.07
C ASP A 67 1.46 -6.11 -6.14
N LEU A 68 1.43 -5.71 -7.42
CA LEU A 68 1.69 -6.61 -8.55
C LEU A 68 3.13 -7.10 -8.59
N CYS A 69 4.10 -6.26 -8.24
CA CYS A 69 5.50 -6.66 -8.11
C CYS A 69 5.67 -7.74 -7.02
N LEU A 70 5.04 -7.60 -5.85
CA LEU A 70 5.09 -8.58 -4.78
C LEU A 70 4.49 -9.93 -5.22
N TYR A 71 3.34 -9.91 -5.91
CA TYR A 71 2.77 -11.10 -6.51
C TYR A 71 3.72 -11.74 -7.53
N GLY A 72 4.33 -10.91 -8.41
CA GLY A 72 5.31 -11.36 -9.40
C GLY A 72 6.53 -12.03 -8.78
N ILE A 73 7.09 -11.44 -7.72
CA ILE A 73 8.20 -12.02 -6.96
C ILE A 73 7.81 -13.40 -6.41
N GLY A 74 6.63 -13.52 -5.80
CA GLY A 74 6.12 -14.80 -5.32
C GLY A 74 5.98 -15.84 -6.44
N ARG A 75 5.55 -15.41 -7.62
CA ARG A 75 5.43 -16.27 -8.80
C ARG A 75 6.79 -16.75 -9.30
N LEU A 76 7.79 -15.86 -9.35
CA LEU A 76 9.16 -16.19 -9.74
C LEU A 76 9.82 -17.19 -8.76
N VAL A 77 9.62 -16.97 -7.46
CA VAL A 77 10.09 -17.89 -6.43
C VAL A 77 9.47 -19.28 -6.63
N ALA A 78 8.15 -19.35 -6.86
CA ALA A 78 7.45 -20.61 -7.11
C ALA A 78 8.03 -21.39 -8.30
N LEU A 79 8.45 -20.73 -9.38
CA LEU A 79 9.03 -21.39 -10.55
C LEU A 79 10.32 -22.13 -10.21
N ASN A 80 11.16 -21.58 -9.32
CA ASN A 80 12.36 -22.25 -8.85
C ASN A 80 12.04 -23.47 -7.98
N PHE A 81 11.07 -23.37 -7.08
CA PHE A 81 10.64 -24.48 -6.22
C PHE A 81 9.87 -25.57 -6.98
N LEU A 82 9.16 -25.22 -8.06
CA LEU A 82 8.49 -26.19 -8.93
C LEU A 82 9.48 -27.12 -9.65
N SER A 83 10.66 -26.62 -9.98
CA SER A 83 11.73 -27.42 -10.59
C SER A 83 12.29 -28.51 -9.65
N GLU A 84 12.15 -28.31 -8.36
CA GLU A 84 12.62 -29.25 -7.31
C GLU A 84 11.56 -30.28 -6.86
N GLY A 85 10.35 -30.28 -7.47
CA GLY A 85 9.31 -31.25 -7.17
C GLY A 85 8.58 -31.08 -5.84
N LEU A 86 8.81 -29.97 -5.13
CA LEU A 86 8.31 -29.73 -3.77
C LEU A 86 6.82 -29.33 -3.70
N THR A 87 6.15 -29.09 -4.82
CA THR A 87 4.82 -28.46 -4.86
C THR A 87 3.63 -29.42 -5.04
N GLY A 88 3.84 -30.74 -5.00
CA GLY A 88 2.79 -31.78 -5.29
C GLY A 88 2.10 -32.37 -4.06
N GLY A 89 2.44 -31.96 -2.84
CA GLY A 89 1.91 -32.58 -1.63
C GLY A 89 0.43 -32.24 -1.34
N ARG A 90 -0.34 -33.20 -0.75
CA ARG A 90 -1.73 -32.98 -0.30
C ARG A 90 -1.91 -31.70 0.53
N ARG A 91 -0.93 -31.36 1.37
CA ARG A 91 -0.95 -30.16 2.23
C ARG A 91 -0.84 -28.88 1.40
N PHE A 92 -0.02 -28.88 0.36
CA PHE A 92 0.11 -27.75 -0.55
C PHE A 92 -1.19 -27.45 -1.28
N LEU A 93 -1.84 -28.48 -1.82
CA LEU A 93 -3.13 -28.34 -2.51
C LEU A 93 -4.24 -27.87 -1.56
N ALA A 94 -4.31 -28.40 -0.34
CA ALA A 94 -5.29 -27.97 0.65
C ALA A 94 -5.13 -26.50 1.03
N LEU A 95 -3.87 -26.04 1.24
CA LEU A 95 -3.58 -24.64 1.54
C LEU A 95 -3.91 -23.73 0.36
N LYS A 96 -3.58 -24.16 -0.86
CA LYS A 96 -3.93 -23.42 -2.08
C LYS A 96 -5.45 -23.23 -2.21
N MET A 97 -6.24 -24.27 -2.03
CA MET A 97 -7.71 -24.19 -2.09
C MET A 97 -8.25 -23.25 -1.01
N TRP A 98 -7.77 -23.37 0.22
CA TRP A 98 -8.16 -22.51 1.32
C TRP A 98 -7.86 -21.02 1.06
N LEU A 99 -6.68 -20.72 0.47
CA LEU A 99 -6.31 -19.38 0.08
C LEU A 99 -7.16 -18.83 -1.08
N ASP A 100 -7.50 -19.68 -2.08
CA ASP A 100 -8.31 -19.27 -3.23
C ASP A 100 -9.73 -18.89 -2.82
N GLU A 101 -10.35 -19.69 -1.94
CA GLU A 101 -11.68 -19.40 -1.40
C GLU A 101 -11.72 -18.06 -0.63
N ARG A 102 -10.63 -17.69 0.03
CA ARG A 102 -10.55 -16.51 0.90
C ARG A 102 -9.74 -15.35 0.30
N LEU A 103 -9.38 -15.41 -0.97
CA LEU A 103 -8.47 -14.46 -1.61
C LEU A 103 -8.95 -13.01 -1.45
N VAL A 104 -10.22 -12.73 -1.76
CA VAL A 104 -10.75 -11.36 -1.69
C VAL A 104 -10.76 -10.85 -0.25
N ALA A 105 -11.25 -11.65 0.68
CA ALA A 105 -11.28 -11.28 2.10
C ALA A 105 -9.85 -11.12 2.66
N GLY A 106 -8.94 -12.01 2.26
CA GLY A 106 -7.55 -11.95 2.67
C GLY A 106 -6.83 -10.69 2.16
N VAL A 107 -7.02 -10.32 0.89
CA VAL A 107 -6.46 -9.07 0.33
C VAL A 107 -7.00 -7.85 1.08
N LEU A 108 -8.30 -7.81 1.39
CA LEU A 108 -8.90 -6.73 2.17
C LEU A 108 -8.33 -6.69 3.60
N MET A 109 -8.30 -7.83 4.31
CA MET A 109 -7.82 -7.88 5.69
C MET A 109 -6.35 -7.49 5.82
N VAL A 110 -5.51 -7.94 4.90
CA VAL A 110 -4.07 -7.64 4.90
C VAL A 110 -3.80 -6.14 4.82
N ARG A 111 -4.69 -5.40 4.18
CA ARG A 111 -4.56 -3.94 4.05
C ARG A 111 -4.74 -3.19 5.37
N PHE A 112 -5.53 -3.76 6.30
CA PHE A 112 -5.71 -3.21 7.64
C PHE A 112 -4.59 -3.61 8.62
N LEU A 113 -3.71 -4.54 8.22
CA LEU A 113 -2.63 -5.08 9.05
C LEU A 113 -1.27 -4.63 8.48
N PRO A 114 -0.67 -3.54 9.02
CA PRO A 114 0.60 -3.05 8.52
C PRO A 114 1.68 -4.13 8.60
N GLY A 115 2.51 -4.21 7.55
CA GLY A 115 3.59 -5.19 7.45
C GLY A 115 3.21 -6.58 6.93
N LEU A 116 1.92 -6.97 6.92
CA LEU A 116 1.49 -8.27 6.39
C LEU A 116 1.31 -8.29 4.87
N ARG A 117 1.29 -7.13 4.21
CA ARG A 117 1.11 -7.03 2.76
C ARG A 117 2.19 -7.78 2.00
N MET A 118 3.47 -7.58 2.36
CA MET A 118 4.59 -8.24 1.68
C MET A 118 4.49 -9.77 1.72
N PRO A 119 4.42 -10.41 2.89
CA PRO A 119 4.34 -11.87 2.93
C PRO A 119 3.06 -12.42 2.31
N ALA A 120 1.92 -11.75 2.47
CA ALA A 120 0.65 -12.23 1.93
C ALA A 120 0.60 -12.19 0.40
N TYR A 121 0.97 -11.07 -0.22
CA TYR A 121 0.91 -10.94 -1.69
C TYR A 121 1.98 -11.79 -2.37
N THR A 122 3.16 -11.93 -1.76
CA THR A 122 4.17 -12.89 -2.21
C THR A 122 3.64 -14.33 -2.11
N THR A 123 2.93 -14.67 -1.04
CA THR A 123 2.28 -15.98 -0.88
C THR A 123 1.22 -16.21 -1.94
N TYR A 124 0.35 -15.24 -2.25
CA TYR A 124 -0.63 -15.37 -3.33
C TYR A 124 0.04 -15.62 -4.69
N GLY A 125 1.15 -14.95 -4.97
CA GLY A 125 1.96 -15.20 -6.16
C GLY A 125 2.58 -16.60 -6.16
N PHE A 126 3.15 -17.03 -5.04
CA PHE A 126 3.75 -18.36 -4.87
C PHE A 126 2.76 -19.49 -5.16
N PHE A 127 1.57 -19.42 -4.61
CA PHE A 127 0.51 -20.41 -4.85
C PHE A 127 -0.18 -20.25 -6.21
N ALA A 128 0.25 -19.30 -7.04
CA ALA A 128 -0.33 -19.01 -8.36
C ALA A 128 -1.85 -18.80 -8.30
N MET A 129 -2.29 -17.92 -7.40
CA MET A 129 -3.69 -17.53 -7.30
C MET A 129 -4.18 -16.89 -8.60
N PRO A 130 -5.49 -16.95 -8.92
CA PRO A 130 -6.03 -16.37 -10.14
C PRO A 130 -5.70 -14.88 -10.26
N PHE A 131 -4.79 -14.52 -11.15
CA PHE A 131 -4.22 -13.16 -11.28
C PHE A 131 -5.31 -12.10 -11.43
N ARG A 132 -6.33 -12.35 -12.26
CA ARG A 132 -7.45 -11.40 -12.46
C ARG A 132 -8.20 -11.10 -11.16
N ARG A 133 -8.52 -12.15 -10.37
CA ARG A 133 -9.19 -11.98 -9.08
C ARG A 133 -8.33 -11.21 -8.10
N PHE A 134 -7.03 -11.52 -8.06
CA PHE A 134 -6.07 -10.81 -7.23
C PHE A 134 -6.01 -9.32 -7.60
N VAL A 135 -5.81 -8.98 -8.88
CA VAL A 135 -5.73 -7.58 -9.35
C VAL A 135 -6.99 -6.80 -9.01
N VAL A 136 -8.17 -7.35 -9.31
CA VAL A 136 -9.44 -6.68 -9.01
C VAL A 136 -9.60 -6.44 -7.50
N SER A 137 -9.26 -7.45 -6.69
CA SER A 137 -9.32 -7.31 -5.22
C SER A 137 -8.35 -6.27 -4.69
N VAL A 138 -7.12 -6.20 -5.24
CA VAL A 138 -6.12 -5.20 -4.89
C VAL A 138 -6.60 -3.79 -5.26
N ILE A 139 -7.09 -3.58 -6.49
CA ILE A 139 -7.61 -2.29 -6.93
C ILE A 139 -8.77 -1.84 -6.02
N PHE A 140 -9.70 -2.73 -5.73
CA PHE A 140 -10.84 -2.42 -4.87
C PHE A 140 -10.39 -2.06 -3.44
N ALA A 141 -9.53 -2.88 -2.84
CA ALA A 141 -8.99 -2.64 -1.50
C ALA A 141 -8.16 -1.35 -1.44
N ALA A 142 -7.32 -1.10 -2.46
CA ALA A 142 -6.54 0.11 -2.59
C ALA A 142 -7.44 1.35 -2.70
N SER A 143 -8.49 1.28 -3.51
CA SER A 143 -9.40 2.41 -3.70
C SER A 143 -10.05 2.83 -2.38
N ILE A 144 -10.53 1.90 -1.58
CA ILE A 144 -11.16 2.21 -0.29
C ILE A 144 -10.13 2.77 0.70
N TRP A 145 -9.03 2.02 0.92
CA TRP A 145 -8.04 2.37 1.93
C TRP A 145 -7.30 3.66 1.61
N THR A 146 -6.75 3.74 0.40
CA THR A 146 -5.94 4.90 -0.03
C THR A 146 -6.77 6.16 -0.10
N THR A 147 -8.02 6.10 -0.64
CA THR A 147 -8.91 7.26 -0.65
C THR A 147 -9.24 7.72 0.76
N GLY A 148 -9.61 6.79 1.65
CA GLY A 148 -9.94 7.11 3.04
C GLY A 148 -8.77 7.77 3.77
N LEU A 149 -7.59 7.16 3.68
CA LEU A 149 -6.39 7.68 4.33
C LEU A 149 -5.93 9.01 3.73
N PHE A 150 -6.02 9.16 2.39
CA PHE A 150 -5.68 10.40 1.70
C PHE A 150 -6.58 11.56 2.14
N TYR A 151 -7.90 11.39 2.11
CA TYR A 151 -8.82 12.46 2.52
C TYR A 151 -8.71 12.77 4.01
N LEU A 152 -8.53 11.77 4.86
CA LEU A 152 -8.27 11.99 6.29
C LEU A 152 -7.02 12.85 6.48
N SER A 153 -5.95 12.55 5.74
CA SER A 153 -4.68 13.29 5.83
C SER A 153 -4.80 14.69 5.22
N TYR A 154 -5.57 14.85 4.17
CA TYR A 154 -5.87 16.14 3.55
C TYR A 154 -6.62 17.06 4.52
N GLU A 155 -7.71 16.58 5.12
CA GLU A 155 -8.48 17.35 6.11
C GLU A 155 -7.64 17.68 7.35
N PHE A 156 -6.87 16.71 7.86
CA PHE A 156 -5.96 16.96 8.98
C PHE A 156 -4.89 17.99 8.61
N GLY A 157 -4.31 17.92 7.42
CA GLY A 157 -3.35 18.90 6.91
C GLY A 157 -3.96 20.30 6.84
N ALA A 158 -5.17 20.42 6.30
CA ALA A 158 -5.89 21.69 6.21
C ALA A 158 -6.21 22.29 7.59
N LEU A 159 -6.67 21.47 8.55
CA LEU A 159 -7.00 21.91 9.90
C LEU A 159 -5.77 22.33 10.73
N THR A 160 -4.62 21.72 10.49
CA THR A 160 -3.40 21.93 11.28
C THR A 160 -2.42 22.91 10.65
N ALA A 161 -2.68 23.37 9.42
CA ALA A 161 -1.83 24.30 8.71
C ALA A 161 -1.55 25.58 9.51
N ASP A 162 -2.58 26.14 10.14
CA ASP A 162 -2.53 27.40 10.87
C ASP A 162 -1.90 27.26 12.28
N TRP A 163 -2.00 26.08 12.91
CA TRP A 163 -1.65 25.87 14.32
C TRP A 163 -0.27 25.26 14.52
N LEU A 164 0.12 24.30 13.69
CA LEU A 164 1.35 23.52 13.87
C LEU A 164 2.47 23.91 12.90
N GLY A 165 2.18 24.62 11.81
CA GLY A 165 3.18 25.02 10.82
C GLY A 165 4.11 23.86 10.42
N VAL A 166 5.42 24.05 10.56
CA VAL A 166 6.44 23.03 10.25
C VAL A 166 6.42 21.85 11.23
N LEU A 167 5.94 22.03 12.47
CA LEU A 167 5.90 20.97 13.51
C LEU A 167 4.92 19.84 13.18
N ARG A 168 3.97 20.02 12.27
CA ARG A 168 3.04 18.97 11.83
C ARG A 168 3.74 17.77 11.21
N TRP A 169 4.83 18.01 10.47
CA TRP A 169 5.58 16.95 9.79
C TRP A 169 6.18 15.91 10.74
N PRO A 170 6.93 16.29 11.80
CA PRO A 170 7.40 15.31 12.78
C PRO A 170 6.27 14.61 13.53
N VAL A 171 5.16 15.26 13.84
CA VAL A 171 4.03 14.64 14.54
C VAL A 171 3.42 13.50 13.69
N ILE A 172 3.29 13.70 12.39
CA ILE A 172 2.73 12.70 11.47
C ILE A 172 3.69 11.55 11.25
N ILE A 173 4.97 11.84 11.07
CA ILE A 173 6.00 10.80 10.96
C ILE A 173 5.98 9.92 12.21
N ILE A 174 5.91 10.51 13.39
CA ILE A 174 5.82 9.80 14.65
C ILE A 174 4.52 8.99 14.74
N ALA A 175 3.38 9.58 14.37
CA ALA A 175 2.08 8.90 14.38
C ALA A 175 2.02 7.73 13.37
N ALA A 176 2.74 7.80 12.25
CA ALA A 176 2.86 6.69 11.30
C ALA A 176 3.83 5.60 11.78
N ILE A 177 4.89 5.96 12.51
CA ILE A 177 5.91 5.02 12.99
C ILE A 177 5.47 4.27 14.24
N ILE A 178 4.72 4.90 15.16
CA ILE A 178 4.29 4.28 16.42
C ILE A 178 3.52 2.97 16.22
N PRO A 179 2.48 2.88 15.36
CA PRO A 179 1.78 1.63 15.10
C PRO A 179 2.70 0.55 14.53
N LEU A 180 3.64 0.95 13.66
CA LEU A 180 4.61 0.03 13.05
C LEU A 180 5.51 -0.62 14.11
N LEU A 181 6.06 0.18 15.02
CA LEU A 181 6.91 -0.30 16.14
C LEU A 181 6.11 -1.12 17.16
N ALA A 182 4.85 -0.74 17.41
CA ALA A 182 3.99 -1.49 18.33
C ALA A 182 3.70 -2.90 17.77
N ILE A 183 3.43 -3.03 16.48
CA ILE A 183 3.18 -4.31 15.84
C ILE A 183 4.45 -5.16 15.79
N GLU A 184 5.59 -4.56 15.46
CA GLU A 184 6.88 -5.25 15.50
C GLU A 184 7.16 -5.86 16.89
N ARG A 185 6.90 -5.10 17.96
CA ARG A 185 7.04 -5.60 19.35
C ARG A 185 6.07 -6.73 19.67
N ILE A 186 4.81 -6.63 19.22
CA ILE A 186 3.80 -7.67 19.46
C ILE A 186 4.17 -8.96 18.70
N VAL A 187 4.67 -8.85 17.48
CA VAL A 187 5.08 -10.02 16.68
C VAL A 187 6.34 -10.65 17.25
N ARG A 188 7.34 -9.87 17.64
CA ARG A 188 8.57 -10.39 18.28
C ARG A 188 8.32 -11.00 19.66
N GLY A 189 7.39 -10.44 20.44
CA GLY A 189 7.05 -10.96 21.77
C GLY A 189 6.26 -12.27 21.76
N ARG A 190 5.79 -12.75 20.61
CA ARG A 190 5.00 -13.99 20.47
C ARG A 190 5.78 -15.17 19.90
N VAL A 191 7.06 -15.02 19.59
CA VAL A 191 7.93 -16.13 19.19
C VAL A 191 8.67 -16.60 20.45
N PRO A 192 8.24 -17.68 21.14
CA PRO A 192 9.08 -18.33 22.13
C PRO A 192 10.21 -18.99 21.35
N VAL A 193 11.43 -18.51 21.55
CA VAL A 193 12.63 -19.24 21.12
C VAL A 193 12.91 -20.29 22.18
N ASP A 194 12.16 -21.38 22.16
CA ASP A 194 12.59 -22.61 22.79
C ASP A 194 13.56 -23.31 21.83
N VAL A 195 14.78 -22.85 21.84
CA VAL A 195 15.91 -23.69 21.42
C VAL A 195 16.35 -24.43 22.67
N GLU A 196 15.70 -25.55 22.93
CA GLU A 196 16.18 -26.53 23.91
C GLU A 196 17.36 -27.25 23.28
N ASP A 197 18.56 -26.93 23.78
CA ASP A 197 19.77 -27.71 23.60
C ASP A 197 19.54 -29.17 24.05
N LYS A 198 19.57 -30.09 23.11
CA LYS A 198 19.93 -31.49 23.34
C LYS A 198 20.65 -32.07 22.15
#